data_cfaa1f2845dd62b80fcc6332e71e8fa0
#
_entry.id   cfaa1f2845dd62b80fcc6332e71e8fa0
#
_cell.length_a   1.000
_cell.length_b   1.000
_cell.length_c   1.000
_cell.angle_alpha   90.00
_cell.angle_beta   90.00
_cell.angle_gamma   90.00
#
_symmetry.space_group_name_H-M   'P 1'
#
loop_
_entity.id
_entity.type
_entity.pdbx_description
1 polymer ?
#
loop_
_entity_poly.entity_id
_entity_poly.type
_entity_poly.pdbx_seq_one_letter_code
_entity_poly.pdbx_strand_id
1 'polypeptide(L)'
;MAKTKKSESLTAALSSELRSNFDLTKFKEKKMLNSNVKFKEQRWIPLSPAFQDVTSVPGIPMGHIVLLRGHSDTGKTTAMIEAAVSAQKMKVLPVFIITEMKWNWENATQMGLQVNEIVDETTGEVLNYEGNFIYVDRETLHTIEDVAAFILDLLDEQKKGNLPYDLLFLWDSIGSVPCELSVRSNKNNNEWNAGAMSTQFGNNVNQK
;
A
#
# COMPACT_ATOMS: atom_id res chain seq x y z
N MET A 1 -18.93 37.10 9.26
CA MET A 1 -17.54 37.58 9.01
C MET A 1 -16.71 37.81 10.30
N ALA A 2 -17.27 37.81 11.50
CA ALA A 2 -16.51 38.04 12.75
C ALA A 2 -15.75 36.82 13.32
N LYS A 3 -16.12 35.58 12.94
CA LYS A 3 -15.45 34.35 13.44
C LYS A 3 -14.07 34.08 12.84
N THR A 4 -13.82 34.48 11.60
CA THR A 4 -12.55 34.22 10.90
C THR A 4 -11.40 35.09 11.45
N LYS A 5 -11.66 36.35 11.76
CA LYS A 5 -10.63 37.25 12.33
C LYS A 5 -10.17 36.84 13.73
N LYS A 6 -11.06 36.22 14.55
CA LYS A 6 -10.71 35.81 15.90
C LYS A 6 -9.84 34.53 15.90
N SER A 7 -10.00 33.66 14.91
CA SER A 7 -9.18 32.44 14.78
C SER A 7 -7.76 32.74 14.28
N GLU A 8 -7.62 33.66 13.33
CA GLU A 8 -6.31 34.09 12.84
C GLU A 8 -5.47 34.80 13.93
N SER A 9 -6.10 35.62 14.79
CA SER A 9 -5.40 36.27 15.88
C SER A 9 -4.98 35.29 16.98
N LEU A 10 -5.75 34.25 17.25
CA LEU A 10 -5.43 33.22 18.25
C LEU A 10 -4.26 32.35 17.76
N THR A 11 -4.25 31.97 16.48
CA THR A 11 -3.18 31.17 15.89
C THR A 11 -1.87 31.96 15.84
N ALA A 12 -1.92 33.25 15.54
CA ALA A 12 -0.76 34.14 15.55
C ALA A 12 -0.20 34.33 16.98
N ALA A 13 -1.08 34.48 17.99
CA ALA A 13 -0.68 34.60 19.38
C ALA A 13 -0.02 33.32 19.89
N LEU A 14 -0.62 32.15 19.64
CA LEU A 14 -0.04 30.85 19.99
C LEU A 14 1.32 30.62 19.32
N SER A 15 1.48 31.02 18.07
CA SER A 15 2.78 30.94 17.37
C SER A 15 3.83 31.86 17.98
N SER A 16 3.46 33.06 18.44
CA SER A 16 4.39 33.98 19.10
C SER A 16 4.79 33.49 20.49
N GLU A 17 3.87 32.92 21.24
CA GLU A 17 4.11 32.36 22.56
C GLU A 17 5.01 31.11 22.52
N LEU A 18 4.80 30.21 21.55
CA LEU A 18 5.69 29.10 21.25
C LEU A 18 7.10 29.57 20.93
N ARG A 19 7.26 30.65 20.16
CA ARG A 19 8.56 31.20 19.79
C ARG A 19 9.28 31.87 20.97
N SER A 20 8.56 32.42 21.92
CA SER A 20 9.14 33.04 23.13
C SER A 20 9.62 32.01 24.16
N ASN A 21 8.95 30.85 24.22
CA ASN A 21 9.20 29.83 25.24
C ASN A 21 10.25 28.78 24.83
N PHE A 22 10.62 28.74 23.54
CA PHE A 22 11.59 27.77 23.02
C PHE A 22 12.70 28.47 22.23
N ASP A 23 13.95 28.10 22.51
CA ASP A 23 15.06 28.47 21.64
C ASP A 23 15.00 27.67 20.34
N LEU A 24 14.38 28.26 19.33
CA LEU A 24 14.19 27.69 18.01
C LEU A 24 15.43 27.82 17.12
N THR A 25 16.49 28.51 17.55
CA THR A 25 17.68 28.76 16.73
C THR A 25 18.34 27.45 16.33
N LYS A 26 18.42 26.48 17.25
CA LYS A 26 18.97 25.14 17.00
C LYS A 26 18.16 24.28 16.02
N PHE A 27 16.91 24.70 15.68
CA PHE A 27 16.06 23.98 14.72
C PHE A 27 15.96 24.71 13.36
N LYS A 28 16.51 25.93 13.22
CA LYS A 28 16.44 26.70 11.97
C LYS A 28 17.10 25.99 10.79
N GLU A 29 18.21 25.31 11.03
CA GLU A 29 18.93 24.56 10.00
C GLU A 29 18.16 23.33 9.52
N LYS A 30 17.29 22.78 10.35
CA LYS A 30 16.47 21.58 10.02
C LYS A 30 15.15 21.91 9.34
N LYS A 31 14.91 23.17 8.95
CA LYS A 31 13.65 23.62 8.33
C LYS A 31 12.40 23.21 9.12
N MET A 32 12.53 23.13 10.44
CA MET A 32 11.41 22.80 11.30
C MET A 32 10.63 24.06 11.64
N LEU A 33 9.34 23.94 11.71
CA LEU A 33 8.35 24.93 12.13
C LEU A 33 7.96 25.99 11.07
N ASN A 34 6.81 25.75 10.47
CA ASN A 34 5.90 26.70 9.83
C ASN A 34 6.42 27.54 8.65
N SER A 35 7.63 27.30 8.16
CA SER A 35 8.11 27.97 6.98
C SER A 35 8.18 26.99 5.81
N ASN A 36 7.25 27.12 4.88
CA ASN A 36 7.28 26.42 3.59
C ASN A 36 7.00 24.91 3.58
N VAL A 37 6.13 24.42 4.45
CA VAL A 37 5.55 23.08 4.25
C VAL A 37 4.66 23.14 3.02
N LYS A 38 5.16 22.71 1.88
CA LYS A 38 4.33 22.49 0.71
C LYS A 38 3.54 21.20 0.96
N PHE A 39 2.27 21.33 1.27
CA PHE A 39 1.36 20.19 1.28
C PHE A 39 1.27 19.69 -0.15
N LYS A 40 1.76 18.46 -0.39
CA LYS A 40 1.44 17.77 -1.64
C LYS A 40 -0.02 17.34 -1.56
N GLU A 41 -0.76 17.61 -2.62
CA GLU A 41 -2.12 17.08 -2.75
C GLU A 41 -2.06 15.54 -2.66
N GLN A 42 -2.90 14.96 -1.79
CA GLN A 42 -2.98 13.52 -1.64
C GLN A 42 -3.64 12.92 -2.89
N ARG A 43 -2.91 12.08 -3.59
CA ARG A 43 -3.44 11.28 -4.70
C ARG A 43 -4.08 10.00 -4.14
N TRP A 44 -5.15 9.56 -4.76
CA TRP A 44 -5.92 8.41 -4.34
C TRP A 44 -6.11 7.43 -5.49
N ILE A 45 -6.12 6.14 -5.18
CA ILE A 45 -6.66 5.09 -6.04
C ILE A 45 -8.12 4.92 -5.60
N PRO A 46 -9.09 5.39 -6.41
CA PRO A 46 -10.49 5.42 -5.99
C PRO A 46 -11.07 4.02 -5.85
N LEU A 47 -11.92 3.84 -4.85
CA LEU A 47 -12.72 2.65 -4.65
C LEU A 47 -14.20 2.96 -4.90
N SER A 48 -15.06 1.92 -4.83
CA SER A 48 -16.49 2.06 -5.07
C SER A 48 -17.15 3.10 -4.16
N PRO A 49 -18.30 3.70 -4.59
CA PRO A 49 -19.07 4.60 -3.75
C PRO A 49 -19.43 3.98 -2.38
N ALA A 50 -19.75 2.68 -2.35
CA ALA A 50 -20.06 1.98 -1.11
C ALA A 50 -18.87 2.00 -0.13
N PHE A 51 -17.64 1.83 -0.62
CA PHE A 51 -16.45 1.96 0.22
C PHE A 51 -16.27 3.40 0.72
N GLN A 52 -16.48 4.39 -0.15
CA GLN A 52 -16.36 5.81 0.19
C GLN A 52 -17.39 6.23 1.25
N ASP A 53 -18.62 5.76 1.13
CA ASP A 53 -19.70 6.04 2.09
C ASP A 53 -19.38 5.50 3.50
N VAL A 54 -18.77 4.30 3.57
CA VAL A 54 -18.43 3.67 4.85
C VAL A 54 -17.17 4.29 5.47
N THR A 55 -16.16 4.59 4.65
CA THR A 55 -14.83 5.03 5.15
C THR A 55 -14.67 6.54 5.20
N SER A 56 -15.55 7.29 4.52
CA SER A 56 -15.45 8.74 4.31
C SER A 56 -14.17 9.20 3.62
N VAL A 57 -13.51 8.29 2.87
CA VAL A 57 -12.32 8.60 2.06
C VAL A 57 -12.51 8.08 0.63
N PRO A 58 -11.88 8.72 -0.38
CA PRO A 58 -12.10 8.37 -1.79
C PRO A 58 -11.61 6.97 -2.17
N GLY A 59 -10.67 6.39 -1.41
CA GLY A 59 -10.06 5.12 -1.74
C GLY A 59 -8.74 4.89 -1.01
N ILE A 60 -7.76 4.29 -1.68
CA ILE A 60 -6.44 4.01 -1.13
C ILE A 60 -5.51 5.23 -1.35
N PRO A 61 -4.94 5.82 -0.29
CA PRO A 61 -4.02 6.94 -0.42
C PRO A 61 -2.68 6.47 -1.01
N MET A 62 -2.24 7.08 -2.10
CA MET A 62 -0.95 6.76 -2.71
C MET A 62 0.20 7.22 -1.80
N GLY A 63 1.26 6.42 -1.74
CA GLY A 63 2.41 6.66 -0.88
C GLY A 63 2.21 6.26 0.59
N HIS A 64 1.18 5.46 0.88
CA HIS A 64 0.90 4.96 2.23
C HIS A 64 0.75 3.44 2.24
N ILE A 65 1.03 2.83 3.38
CA ILE A 65 0.70 1.44 3.66
C ILE A 65 -0.69 1.42 4.30
N VAL A 66 -1.62 0.68 3.70
CA VAL A 66 -2.99 0.54 4.17
C VAL A 66 -3.25 -0.91 4.56
N LEU A 67 -3.78 -1.13 5.75
CA LEU A 67 -4.16 -2.45 6.25
C LEU A 67 -5.68 -2.59 6.25
N LEU A 68 -6.20 -3.50 5.43
CA LEU A 68 -7.60 -3.93 5.47
C LEU A 68 -7.73 -5.10 6.44
N ARG A 69 -8.43 -4.89 7.55
CA ARG A 69 -8.65 -5.89 8.60
C ARG A 69 -10.13 -6.23 8.73
N GLY A 70 -10.44 -7.51 8.86
CA GLY A 70 -11.82 -8.00 9.05
C GLY A 70 -11.86 -9.52 9.03
N HIS A 71 -13.01 -10.07 9.42
CA HIS A 71 -13.28 -11.52 9.32
C HIS A 71 -13.21 -12.02 7.87
N SER A 72 -13.20 -13.33 7.69
CA SER A 72 -13.37 -13.93 6.35
C SER A 72 -14.68 -13.44 5.72
N ASP A 73 -14.68 -13.36 4.40
CA ASP A 73 -15.86 -13.02 3.58
C ASP A 73 -16.47 -11.63 3.84
N THR A 74 -15.69 -10.70 4.41
CA THR A 74 -16.11 -9.29 4.61
C THR A 74 -15.71 -8.35 3.47
N GLY A 75 -15.30 -8.87 2.31
CA GLY A 75 -14.99 -8.08 1.13
C GLY A 75 -13.57 -7.52 1.04
N LYS A 76 -12.61 -7.98 1.86
CA LYS A 76 -11.21 -7.51 1.79
C LYS A 76 -10.58 -7.74 0.41
N THR A 77 -10.66 -8.95 -0.10
CA THR A 77 -10.17 -9.31 -1.45
C THR A 77 -10.95 -8.56 -2.54
N THR A 78 -12.25 -8.37 -2.36
CA THR A 78 -13.08 -7.55 -3.26
C THR A 78 -12.55 -6.11 -3.34
N ALA A 79 -12.31 -5.46 -2.20
CA ALA A 79 -11.75 -4.11 -2.17
C ALA A 79 -10.34 -4.04 -2.79
N MET A 80 -9.54 -5.11 -2.63
CA MET A 80 -8.23 -5.23 -3.26
C MET A 80 -8.35 -5.32 -4.80
N ILE A 81 -9.29 -6.10 -5.32
CA ILE A 81 -9.57 -6.20 -6.76
C ILE A 81 -10.07 -4.86 -7.29
N GLU A 82 -11.00 -4.18 -6.61
CA GLU A 82 -11.45 -2.83 -6.97
C GLU A 82 -10.27 -1.84 -7.07
N ALA A 83 -9.34 -1.89 -6.11
CA ALA A 83 -8.14 -1.05 -6.13
C ALA A 83 -7.26 -1.35 -7.35
N ALA A 84 -7.08 -2.64 -7.70
CA ALA A 84 -6.32 -3.04 -8.88
C ALA A 84 -6.96 -2.56 -10.18
N VAL A 85 -8.27 -2.71 -10.32
CA VAL A 85 -9.04 -2.22 -11.48
C VAL A 85 -8.91 -0.70 -11.63
N SER A 86 -9.02 0.03 -10.53
CA SER A 86 -8.84 1.49 -10.52
C SER A 86 -7.39 1.88 -10.83
N ALA A 87 -6.41 1.15 -10.32
CA ALA A 87 -5.00 1.36 -10.61
C ALA A 87 -4.70 1.20 -12.11
N GLN A 88 -5.20 0.14 -12.75
CA GLN A 88 -5.05 -0.06 -14.20
C GLN A 88 -5.61 1.13 -15.01
N LYS A 89 -6.79 1.64 -14.65
CA LYS A 89 -7.40 2.82 -15.28
C LYS A 89 -6.55 4.08 -15.11
N MET A 90 -5.80 4.18 -14.02
CA MET A 90 -4.91 5.31 -13.72
C MET A 90 -3.49 5.11 -14.27
N LYS A 91 -3.21 4.00 -14.96
CA LYS A 91 -1.87 3.60 -15.41
C LYS A 91 -0.88 3.39 -14.26
N VAL A 92 -1.40 3.02 -13.08
CA VAL A 92 -0.64 2.49 -11.96
C VAL A 92 -0.57 0.98 -12.11
N LEU A 93 0.60 0.39 -11.97
CA LEU A 93 0.82 -1.04 -12.14
C LEU A 93 0.43 -1.80 -10.87
N PRO A 94 -0.62 -2.63 -10.87
CA PRO A 94 -0.93 -3.51 -9.74
C PRO A 94 0.12 -4.61 -9.63
N VAL A 95 0.59 -4.86 -8.42
CA VAL A 95 1.51 -5.94 -8.07
C VAL A 95 0.80 -6.82 -7.04
N PHE A 96 0.31 -7.96 -7.49
CA PHE A 96 -0.37 -8.94 -6.65
C PHE A 96 0.64 -9.84 -5.95
N ILE A 97 0.57 -9.88 -4.62
CA ILE A 97 1.35 -10.77 -3.75
C ILE A 97 0.33 -11.67 -3.07
N ILE A 98 0.05 -12.81 -3.67
CA ILE A 98 -1.02 -13.72 -3.25
C ILE A 98 -0.40 -14.90 -2.52
N THR A 99 -0.35 -14.79 -1.22
CA THR A 99 0.21 -15.81 -0.33
C THR A 99 -0.85 -16.74 0.28
N GLU A 100 -2.13 -16.46 0.03
CA GLU A 100 -3.24 -17.39 0.28
C GLU A 100 -3.64 -18.15 -1.00
N MET A 101 -4.08 -19.42 -0.85
CA MET A 101 -4.45 -20.28 -1.98
C MET A 101 -5.88 -20.02 -2.52
N LYS A 102 -6.40 -18.77 -2.41
CA LYS A 102 -7.80 -18.45 -2.72
C LYS A 102 -7.98 -17.42 -3.84
N TRP A 103 -6.93 -17.16 -4.61
CA TRP A 103 -7.07 -16.20 -5.72
C TRP A 103 -7.98 -16.78 -6.81
N ASN A 104 -8.92 -15.96 -7.29
CA ASN A 104 -9.86 -16.33 -8.34
C ASN A 104 -9.81 -15.30 -9.47
N TRP A 105 -9.19 -15.69 -10.57
CA TRP A 105 -9.05 -14.85 -11.76
C TRP A 105 -10.39 -14.52 -12.40
N GLU A 106 -11.33 -15.48 -12.47
CA GLU A 106 -12.64 -15.26 -13.05
C GLU A 106 -13.40 -14.16 -12.31
N ASN A 107 -13.41 -14.19 -10.97
CA ASN A 107 -14.01 -13.15 -10.17
C ASN A 107 -13.33 -11.79 -10.40
N ALA A 108 -11.99 -11.75 -10.45
CA ALA A 108 -11.24 -10.53 -10.70
C ALA A 108 -11.57 -9.92 -12.09
N THR A 109 -11.69 -10.77 -13.11
CA THR A 109 -12.08 -10.37 -14.47
C THR A 109 -13.52 -9.88 -14.52
N GLN A 110 -14.46 -10.56 -13.86
CA GLN A 110 -15.86 -10.12 -13.76
C GLN A 110 -16.00 -8.76 -13.07
N MET A 111 -15.11 -8.45 -12.13
CA MET A 111 -15.02 -7.14 -11.47
C MET A 111 -14.35 -6.06 -12.35
N GLY A 112 -13.84 -6.43 -13.52
CA GLY A 112 -13.28 -5.51 -14.51
C GLY A 112 -11.75 -5.42 -14.52
N LEU A 113 -11.03 -6.34 -13.85
CA LEU A 113 -9.59 -6.45 -13.99
C LEU A 113 -9.27 -6.83 -15.44
N GLN A 114 -8.41 -6.05 -16.09
CA GLN A 114 -8.01 -6.30 -17.47
C GLN A 114 -6.90 -7.34 -17.49
N VAL A 115 -7.23 -8.52 -18.00
CA VAL A 115 -6.34 -9.66 -18.17
C VAL A 115 -6.58 -10.29 -19.55
N ASN A 116 -5.55 -10.90 -20.11
CA ASN A 116 -5.62 -11.73 -21.29
C ASN A 116 -5.42 -13.19 -20.87
N GLU A 117 -6.35 -14.06 -21.23
CA GLU A 117 -6.21 -15.49 -21.01
C GLU A 117 -5.36 -16.10 -22.12
N ILE A 118 -4.34 -16.84 -21.75
CA ILE A 118 -3.59 -17.69 -22.65
C ILE A 118 -4.20 -19.06 -22.55
N VAL A 119 -4.84 -19.51 -23.62
CA VAL A 119 -5.54 -20.80 -23.67
C VAL A 119 -4.75 -21.80 -24.51
N ASP A 120 -4.85 -23.08 -24.14
CA ASP A 120 -4.42 -24.17 -24.99
C ASP A 120 -5.37 -24.27 -26.19
N GLU A 121 -4.85 -24.16 -27.40
CA GLU A 121 -5.63 -24.18 -28.64
C GLU A 121 -6.33 -25.54 -28.87
N THR A 122 -5.86 -26.62 -28.24
CA THR A 122 -6.37 -27.96 -28.42
C THR A 122 -7.46 -28.32 -27.43
N THR A 123 -7.25 -27.94 -26.15
CA THR A 123 -8.16 -28.30 -25.05
C THR A 123 -9.12 -27.17 -24.67
N GLY A 124 -8.78 -25.93 -25.02
CA GLY A 124 -9.50 -24.72 -24.59
C GLY A 124 -9.28 -24.38 -23.12
N GLU A 125 -8.36 -25.06 -22.43
CA GLU A 125 -8.04 -24.75 -21.04
C GLU A 125 -7.18 -23.50 -20.91
N VAL A 126 -7.43 -22.70 -19.88
CA VAL A 126 -6.61 -21.52 -19.58
C VAL A 126 -5.29 -21.97 -18.98
N LEU A 127 -4.19 -21.69 -19.67
CA LEU A 127 -2.84 -22.04 -19.24
C LEU A 127 -2.21 -20.95 -18.36
N ASN A 128 -2.51 -19.67 -18.64
CA ASN A 128 -1.91 -18.54 -17.95
C ASN A 128 -2.76 -17.29 -18.12
N TYR A 129 -2.45 -16.26 -17.32
CA TYR A 129 -3.03 -14.93 -17.41
C TYR A 129 -1.93 -13.90 -17.64
N GLU A 130 -2.13 -13.00 -18.60
CA GLU A 130 -1.21 -11.89 -18.89
C GLU A 130 -1.95 -10.56 -18.85
N GLY A 131 -1.21 -9.46 -18.63
CA GLY A 131 -1.78 -8.13 -18.62
C GLY A 131 -0.88 -7.09 -17.97
N ASN A 132 -1.43 -5.89 -17.76
CA ASN A 132 -0.74 -4.82 -17.05
C ASN A 132 -0.81 -5.05 -15.53
N PHE A 133 -0.14 -6.07 -15.05
CA PHE A 133 0.03 -6.41 -13.64
C PHE A 133 1.27 -7.29 -13.45
N ILE A 134 1.74 -7.37 -12.21
CA ILE A 134 2.70 -8.39 -11.77
C ILE A 134 1.97 -9.30 -10.79
N TYR A 135 2.18 -10.59 -10.87
CA TYR A 135 1.61 -11.58 -9.97
C TYR A 135 2.71 -12.48 -9.42
N VAL A 136 2.75 -12.60 -8.12
CA VAL A 136 3.61 -13.56 -7.41
C VAL A 136 2.80 -14.24 -6.31
N ASP A 137 3.13 -15.48 -6.04
CA ASP A 137 2.42 -16.31 -5.08
C ASP A 137 3.34 -16.90 -4.01
N ARG A 138 2.76 -17.78 -3.21
CA ARG A 138 3.45 -18.45 -2.12
C ARG A 138 4.53 -19.44 -2.59
N GLU A 139 4.50 -19.88 -3.82
CA GLU A 139 5.55 -20.76 -4.36
C GLU A 139 6.86 -20.00 -4.59
N THR A 140 6.75 -18.68 -4.78
CA THR A 140 7.89 -17.79 -4.96
C THR A 140 8.29 -17.09 -3.65
N LEU A 141 7.32 -16.69 -2.82
CA LEU A 141 7.55 -15.90 -1.60
C LEU A 141 7.15 -16.69 -0.35
N HIS A 142 8.12 -17.15 0.39
CA HIS A 142 7.91 -18.08 1.53
C HIS A 142 7.84 -17.38 2.88
N THR A 143 8.45 -16.20 3.01
CA THR A 143 8.58 -15.46 4.27
C THR A 143 8.20 -13.99 4.12
N ILE A 144 7.97 -13.34 5.27
CA ILE A 144 7.74 -11.88 5.33
C ILE A 144 8.94 -11.12 4.74
N GLU A 145 10.14 -11.61 4.99
CA GLU A 145 11.38 -11.05 4.49
C GLU A 145 11.47 -11.16 2.98
N ASP A 146 11.07 -12.28 2.37
CA ASP A 146 11.02 -12.46 0.91
C ASP A 146 10.05 -11.45 0.27
N VAL A 147 8.87 -11.26 0.86
CA VAL A 147 7.90 -10.27 0.38
C VAL A 147 8.48 -8.86 0.44
N ALA A 148 9.16 -8.51 1.54
CA ALA A 148 9.76 -7.20 1.68
C ALA A 148 10.90 -6.99 0.68
N ALA A 149 11.77 -7.99 0.47
CA ALA A 149 12.84 -7.96 -0.52
C ALA A 149 12.29 -7.76 -1.93
N PHE A 150 11.27 -8.52 -2.32
CA PHE A 150 10.61 -8.39 -3.61
C PHE A 150 10.04 -6.98 -3.84
N ILE A 151 9.38 -6.40 -2.85
CA ILE A 151 8.87 -5.03 -2.94
C ILE A 151 10.01 -4.02 -3.11
N LEU A 152 11.08 -4.17 -2.33
CA LEU A 152 12.25 -3.29 -2.38
C LEU A 152 12.95 -3.35 -3.74
N ASP A 153 13.09 -4.53 -4.32
CA ASP A 153 13.68 -4.73 -5.65
C ASP A 153 12.86 -4.00 -6.73
N LEU A 154 11.53 -4.12 -6.72
CA LEU A 154 10.67 -3.39 -7.65
C LEU A 154 10.74 -1.87 -7.47
N LEU A 155 10.82 -1.39 -6.23
CA LEU A 155 10.99 0.04 -5.96
C LEU A 155 12.36 0.55 -6.43
N ASP A 156 13.39 -0.25 -6.32
CA ASP A 156 14.73 0.10 -6.82
C ASP A 156 14.77 0.09 -8.36
N GLU A 157 14.09 -0.84 -9.03
CA GLU A 157 13.92 -0.83 -10.49
C GLU A 157 13.11 0.39 -10.97
N GLN A 158 12.09 0.79 -10.22
CA GLN A 158 11.35 2.03 -10.48
C GLN A 158 12.27 3.26 -10.38
N LYS A 159 13.09 3.34 -9.34
CA LYS A 159 14.05 4.46 -9.16
C LYS A 159 15.11 4.52 -10.26
N LYS A 160 15.56 3.38 -10.76
CA LYS A 160 16.49 3.30 -11.91
C LYS A 160 15.83 3.70 -13.23
N GLY A 161 14.50 3.81 -13.28
CA GLY A 161 13.74 4.09 -14.50
C GLY A 161 13.47 2.87 -15.38
N ASN A 162 13.83 1.67 -14.93
CA ASN A 162 13.56 0.42 -15.65
C ASN A 162 12.08 0.03 -15.56
N LEU A 163 11.38 0.49 -14.54
CA LEU A 163 9.95 0.29 -14.32
C LEU A 163 9.24 1.64 -14.23
N PRO A 164 8.84 2.26 -15.36
CA PRO A 164 8.37 3.65 -15.42
C PRO A 164 6.88 3.79 -15.06
N TYR A 165 6.43 3.12 -13.99
CA TYR A 165 5.06 3.13 -13.50
C TYR A 165 5.01 3.48 -12.03
N ASP A 166 3.95 4.17 -11.58
CA ASP A 166 3.56 4.12 -10.18
C ASP A 166 3.11 2.69 -9.84
N LEU A 167 3.44 2.18 -8.65
CA LEU A 167 3.16 0.80 -8.25
C LEU A 167 2.09 0.76 -7.17
N LEU A 168 1.18 -0.19 -7.25
CA LEU A 168 0.24 -0.56 -6.20
C LEU A 168 0.51 -1.98 -5.75
N PHE A 169 1.12 -2.16 -4.58
CA PHE A 169 1.31 -3.48 -3.99
C PHE A 169 0.05 -3.94 -3.27
N LEU A 170 -0.40 -5.14 -3.57
CA LEU A 170 -1.62 -5.76 -3.08
C LEU A 170 -1.26 -7.12 -2.48
N TRP A 171 -1.20 -7.20 -1.16
CA TRP A 171 -0.80 -8.43 -0.46
C TRP A 171 -1.98 -9.09 0.25
N ASP A 172 -2.34 -10.29 -0.17
CA ASP A 172 -3.38 -11.15 0.41
C ASP A 172 -2.81 -12.54 0.74
N SER A 173 -2.51 -12.83 2.00
CA SER A 173 -2.63 -12.01 3.20
C SER A 173 -1.33 -12.04 4.01
N ILE A 174 -1.14 -11.01 4.83
CA ILE A 174 0.02 -10.88 5.72
C ILE A 174 0.16 -12.08 6.67
N GLY A 175 -0.98 -12.63 7.12
CA GLY A 175 -0.99 -13.75 8.09
C GLY A 175 -0.66 -15.12 7.49
N SER A 176 -0.54 -15.25 6.18
CA SER A 176 -0.37 -16.54 5.50
C SER A 176 1.09 -16.99 5.40
N VAL A 177 2.05 -16.09 5.60
CA VAL A 177 3.50 -16.41 5.56
C VAL A 177 4.17 -16.13 6.91
N PRO A 178 5.07 -17.01 7.36
CA PRO A 178 5.86 -16.81 8.56
C PRO A 178 7.05 -15.87 8.30
N CYS A 179 7.70 -15.38 9.36
CA CYS A 179 9.02 -14.78 9.23
C CYS A 179 10.11 -15.87 9.16
N GLU A 180 11.30 -15.52 8.66
CA GLU A 180 12.45 -16.43 8.59
C GLU A 180 12.78 -17.10 9.93
N LEU A 181 12.70 -16.35 11.04
CA LEU A 181 12.99 -16.90 12.37
C LEU A 181 12.01 -17.99 12.76
N SER A 182 10.71 -17.84 12.41
CA SER A 182 9.69 -18.87 12.60
C SER A 182 10.00 -20.13 11.79
N VAL A 183 10.44 -19.97 10.55
CA VAL A 183 10.84 -21.10 9.68
C VAL A 183 12.06 -21.82 10.25
N ARG A 184 13.13 -21.09 10.59
CA ARG A 184 14.39 -21.67 11.12
C ARG A 184 14.20 -22.39 12.44
N SER A 185 13.31 -21.89 13.30
CA SER A 185 13.01 -22.51 14.61
C SER A 185 11.96 -23.62 14.55
N ASN A 186 11.36 -23.85 13.38
CA ASN A 186 10.21 -24.74 13.20
C ASN A 186 9.05 -24.44 14.18
N LYS A 187 8.85 -23.15 14.51
CA LYS A 187 7.80 -22.66 15.41
C LYS A 187 7.16 -21.43 14.79
N ASN A 188 5.87 -21.51 14.52
CA ASN A 188 5.12 -20.32 14.14
C ASN A 188 4.86 -19.45 15.38
N ASN A 189 5.52 -18.31 15.49
CA ASN A 189 5.39 -17.38 16.59
C ASN A 189 4.90 -16.02 16.09
N ASN A 190 3.69 -15.64 16.53
CA ASN A 190 3.06 -14.40 16.11
C ASN A 190 3.84 -13.13 16.53
N GLU A 191 4.55 -13.17 17.65
CA GLU A 191 5.39 -12.05 18.10
C GLU A 191 6.58 -11.84 17.16
N TRP A 192 7.20 -12.93 16.70
CA TRP A 192 8.30 -12.87 15.74
C TRP A 192 7.83 -12.38 14.39
N ASN A 193 6.66 -12.86 13.93
CA ASN A 193 6.05 -12.40 12.69
C ASN A 193 5.69 -10.91 12.78
N ALA A 194 5.14 -10.44 13.90
CA ALA A 194 4.85 -9.02 14.12
C ALA A 194 6.13 -8.17 14.17
N GLY A 195 7.19 -8.68 14.79
CA GLY A 195 8.51 -8.06 14.81
C GLY A 195 9.12 -7.91 13.41
N ALA A 196 9.06 -8.97 12.60
CA ALA A 196 9.51 -8.95 11.22
C ALA A 196 8.72 -7.93 10.38
N MET A 197 7.38 -7.92 10.48
CA MET A 197 6.53 -6.94 9.82
C MET A 197 6.90 -5.50 10.19
N SER A 198 7.07 -5.21 11.48
CA SER A 198 7.46 -3.89 11.94
C SER A 198 8.82 -3.46 11.39
N THR A 199 9.80 -4.37 11.39
CA THR A 199 11.15 -4.09 10.89
C THR A 199 11.15 -3.90 9.38
N GLN A 200 10.58 -4.81 8.62
CA GLN A 200 10.64 -4.79 7.17
C GLN A 200 9.79 -3.67 6.58
N PHE A 201 8.55 -3.52 7.04
CA PHE A 201 7.62 -2.56 6.46
C PHE A 201 7.66 -1.19 7.15
N GLY A 202 7.82 -1.14 8.47
CA GLY A 202 7.93 0.12 9.20
C GLY A 202 9.25 0.86 8.94
N ASN A 203 10.37 0.15 8.88
CA ASN A 203 11.69 0.75 8.78
C ASN A 203 12.28 0.70 7.36
N ASN A 204 12.07 -0.37 6.61
CA ASN A 204 12.72 -0.57 5.31
C ASN A 204 11.84 -0.09 4.15
N VAL A 205 10.67 -0.69 3.97
CA VAL A 205 9.79 -0.38 2.82
C VAL A 205 9.21 1.03 2.92
N ASN A 206 8.76 1.46 4.08
CA ASN A 206 8.12 2.77 4.26
C ASN A 206 9.09 3.97 4.11
N GLN A 207 10.38 3.73 4.04
CA GLN A 207 11.41 4.78 3.85
C GLN A 207 11.85 4.96 2.40
N LYS A 208 11.40 4.10 1.48
CA LYS A 208 11.75 4.14 0.05
C LYS A 208 10.80 5.01 -0.76
#